data_26feaa8107dbe87019e73b57fe5fcd8b
#
_entry.id   26feaa8107dbe87019e73b57fe5fcd8b
#
_cell.length_a   1.000
_cell.length_b   1.000
_cell.length_c   1.000
_cell.angle_alpha   90.00
_cell.angle_beta   90.00
_cell.angle_gamma   90.00
#
_symmetry.space_group_name_H-M   'P 1'
#
loop_
_entity.id
_entity.type
_entity.pdbx_description
1 polymer ?
#
loop_
_entity_poly.entity_id
_entity_poly.type
_entity_poly.pdbx_seq_one_letter_code
_entity_poly.pdbx_strand_id
1 'polypeptide(L)'
;MEISKILSHCDHTLLAVDATWEQIKQICDDGIEYSTASVCIPASYVSQAKKYVGDKLAICTVIGFPTGYSTTKSKVFEAADAVENGADEVDMVINVGWAKDGRFDDILNEIKQVKEACKGKILKVIIETCLLTQEEKKELCRVVTESGADFIKTSTGFSKGGATREDIALFAANIGENVKMKAAGGIRSFEDAEDYLNLGCERLGTSAMVKLVKNQEVKGY
;
A
#
# COMPACT_ATOMS: atom_id res chain seq x y z
N MET A 1 -14.35 4.10 -17.13
CA MET A 1 -14.54 4.97 -15.90
C MET A 1 -13.97 6.36 -16.18
N GLU A 2 -14.44 7.41 -15.48
CA GLU A 2 -13.84 8.75 -15.59
C GLU A 2 -12.42 8.74 -15.00
N ILE A 3 -11.46 9.38 -15.68
CA ILE A 3 -10.04 9.41 -15.24
C ILE A 3 -9.90 10.01 -13.83
N SER A 4 -10.64 11.09 -13.53
CA SER A 4 -10.65 11.71 -12.20
C SER A 4 -11.04 10.73 -11.09
N LYS A 5 -11.99 9.82 -11.37
CA LYS A 5 -12.39 8.78 -10.44
C LYS A 5 -11.28 7.74 -10.23
N ILE A 6 -10.57 7.35 -11.30
CA ILE A 6 -9.41 6.45 -11.15
C ILE A 6 -8.33 7.11 -10.28
N LEU A 7 -8.01 8.39 -10.54
CA LEU A 7 -7.00 9.12 -9.79
C LEU A 7 -7.35 9.25 -8.31
N SER A 8 -8.63 9.47 -7.96
CA SER A 8 -9.07 9.56 -6.56
C SER A 8 -8.95 8.25 -5.77
N HIS A 9 -8.68 7.13 -6.44
CA HIS A 9 -8.35 5.84 -5.83
C HIS A 9 -6.85 5.53 -5.83
N CYS A 10 -5.99 6.42 -6.35
CA CYS A 10 -4.55 6.17 -6.45
C CYS A 10 -3.79 6.63 -5.20
N ASP A 11 -2.94 5.77 -4.67
CA ASP A 11 -1.79 6.16 -3.88
C ASP A 11 -0.65 6.48 -4.86
N HIS A 12 -0.46 7.77 -5.16
CA HIS A 12 0.59 8.22 -6.08
C HIS A 12 1.96 7.97 -5.45
N THR A 13 2.73 7.01 -6.01
CA THR A 13 3.82 6.35 -5.30
C THR A 13 5.19 6.74 -5.84
N LEU A 14 6.11 7.10 -4.93
CA LEU A 14 7.54 7.22 -5.18
C LEU A 14 8.32 6.62 -4.01
N LEU A 15 8.89 5.43 -4.21
CA LEU A 15 9.66 4.67 -3.20
C LEU A 15 11.07 4.29 -3.72
N ALA A 16 11.56 4.98 -4.76
CA ALA A 16 12.92 4.78 -5.24
C ALA A 16 13.94 5.08 -4.14
N VAL A 17 14.99 4.26 -4.06
CA VAL A 17 16.01 4.35 -2.99
C VAL A 17 16.75 5.70 -3.02
N ASP A 18 16.89 6.26 -4.22
CA ASP A 18 17.55 7.54 -4.50
C ASP A 18 16.57 8.72 -4.63
N ALA A 19 15.32 8.57 -4.19
CA ALA A 19 14.33 9.64 -4.24
C ALA A 19 14.82 10.88 -3.48
N THR A 20 14.78 12.03 -4.15
CA THR A 20 15.17 13.31 -3.57
C THR A 20 13.96 14.12 -3.09
N TRP A 21 14.19 15.11 -2.24
CA TRP A 21 13.11 16.01 -1.78
C TRP A 21 12.37 16.69 -2.94
N GLU A 22 13.09 17.14 -3.95
CA GLU A 22 12.47 17.80 -5.11
C GLU A 22 11.49 16.86 -5.84
N GLN A 23 11.83 15.57 -5.94
CA GLN A 23 10.95 14.56 -6.52
C GLN A 23 9.74 14.26 -5.61
N ILE A 24 9.95 14.18 -4.29
CA ILE A 24 8.87 13.99 -3.30
C ILE A 24 7.93 15.20 -3.34
N LYS A 25 8.46 16.41 -3.39
CA LYS A 25 7.66 17.63 -3.52
C LYS A 25 6.81 17.61 -4.80
N GLN A 26 7.41 17.20 -5.93
CA GLN A 26 6.69 17.11 -7.21
C GLN A 26 5.50 16.15 -7.14
N ILE A 27 5.65 14.95 -6.52
CA ILE A 27 4.50 14.04 -6.42
C ILE A 27 3.46 14.54 -5.40
N CYS A 28 3.84 15.35 -4.41
CA CYS A 28 2.88 16.02 -3.53
C CYS A 28 2.07 17.06 -4.31
N ASP A 29 2.72 17.88 -5.15
CA ASP A 29 2.06 18.84 -6.02
C ASP A 29 1.10 18.12 -6.99
N ASP A 30 1.57 17.06 -7.63
CA ASP A 30 0.76 16.21 -8.51
C ASP A 30 -0.44 15.58 -7.76
N GLY A 31 -0.23 15.09 -6.55
CA GLY A 31 -1.28 14.50 -5.72
C GLY A 31 -2.39 15.50 -5.38
N ILE A 32 -2.04 16.75 -5.10
CA ILE A 32 -2.99 17.84 -4.85
C ILE A 32 -3.72 18.23 -6.15
N GLU A 33 -2.96 18.45 -7.24
CA GLU A 33 -3.51 18.89 -8.53
C GLU A 33 -4.53 17.88 -9.08
N TYR A 34 -4.19 16.58 -9.02
CA TYR A 34 -5.01 15.51 -9.57
C TYR A 34 -5.91 14.82 -8.55
N SER A 35 -5.97 15.34 -7.33
CA SER A 35 -6.82 14.82 -6.24
C SER A 35 -6.66 13.32 -6.02
N THR A 36 -5.41 12.84 -5.91
CA THR A 36 -5.14 11.45 -5.61
C THR A 36 -5.54 11.09 -4.17
N ALA A 37 -5.80 9.80 -3.89
CA ALA A 37 -6.18 9.35 -2.55
C ALA A 37 -5.10 9.67 -1.50
N SER A 38 -3.85 9.45 -1.87
CA SER A 38 -2.67 9.79 -1.08
C SER A 38 -1.43 9.93 -1.98
N VAL A 39 -0.33 10.35 -1.38
CA VAL A 39 1.01 10.06 -1.91
C VAL A 39 1.70 9.05 -1.00
N CYS A 40 2.37 8.04 -1.60
CA CYS A 40 3.11 7.02 -0.86
C CYS A 40 4.61 7.25 -1.03
N ILE A 41 5.28 7.60 0.07
CA ILE A 41 6.66 8.12 0.09
C ILE A 41 7.52 7.43 1.15
N PRO A 42 8.87 7.50 1.06
CA PRO A 42 9.75 6.98 2.10
C PRO A 42 9.51 7.66 3.45
N ALA A 43 9.60 6.92 4.55
CA ALA A 43 9.29 7.39 5.91
C ALA A 43 10.11 8.64 6.31
N SER A 44 11.36 8.73 5.87
CA SER A 44 12.25 9.87 6.15
C SER A 44 11.73 11.23 5.63
N TYR A 45 10.81 11.22 4.66
CA TYR A 45 10.22 12.44 4.11
C TYR A 45 8.85 12.79 4.66
N VAL A 46 8.22 11.92 5.47
CA VAL A 46 6.84 12.10 5.95
C VAL A 46 6.66 13.45 6.66
N SER A 47 7.51 13.78 7.64
CA SER A 47 7.40 15.04 8.40
C SER A 47 7.52 16.27 7.49
N GLN A 48 8.47 16.25 6.54
CA GLN A 48 8.66 17.35 5.61
C GLN A 48 7.48 17.46 4.63
N ALA A 49 7.00 16.34 4.09
CA ALA A 49 5.86 16.31 3.18
C ALA A 49 4.57 16.77 3.89
N LYS A 50 4.31 16.30 5.12
CA LYS A 50 3.12 16.74 5.88
C LYS A 50 3.12 18.25 6.15
N LYS A 51 4.28 18.82 6.50
CA LYS A 51 4.42 20.29 6.64
C LYS A 51 4.16 21.03 5.34
N TYR A 52 4.56 20.43 4.21
CA TYR A 52 4.39 21.02 2.88
C TYR A 52 2.93 20.98 2.40
N VAL A 53 2.26 19.83 2.51
CA VAL A 53 0.90 19.67 1.99
C VAL A 53 -0.19 20.12 2.97
N GLY A 54 0.09 20.11 4.28
CA GLY A 54 -0.90 20.35 5.33
C GLY A 54 -2.00 19.30 5.29
N ASP A 55 -3.25 19.74 5.23
CA ASP A 55 -4.43 18.86 5.18
C ASP A 55 -4.98 18.69 3.77
N LYS A 56 -4.26 19.16 2.74
CA LYS A 56 -4.72 19.10 1.35
C LYS A 56 -4.57 17.71 0.73
N LEU A 57 -3.72 16.86 1.31
CA LEU A 57 -3.39 15.54 0.76
C LEU A 57 -2.98 14.59 1.89
N ALA A 58 -3.49 13.35 1.85
CA ALA A 58 -3.06 12.32 2.78
C ALA A 58 -1.65 11.83 2.46
N ILE A 59 -0.85 11.60 3.51
CA ILE A 59 0.50 11.04 3.40
C ILE A 59 0.46 9.57 3.82
N CYS A 60 0.81 8.70 2.88
CA CYS A 60 1.07 7.28 3.12
C CYS A 60 2.57 7.02 3.18
N THR A 61 2.99 6.08 4.00
CA THR A 61 4.37 5.57 4.00
C THR A 61 4.40 4.07 4.17
N VAL A 62 5.60 3.48 4.11
CA VAL A 62 5.83 2.04 4.19
C VAL A 62 6.69 1.68 5.40
N ILE A 63 6.45 0.50 6.00
CA ILE A 63 7.22 -0.04 7.12
C ILE A 63 7.56 -1.52 6.92
N GLY A 64 8.68 -1.97 7.52
CA GLY A 64 9.21 -3.31 7.27
C GLY A 64 9.47 -3.57 5.78
N PHE A 65 9.69 -2.54 5.02
CA PHE A 65 9.62 -2.56 3.56
C PHE A 65 11.01 -2.59 2.91
N PRO A 66 11.18 -3.29 1.76
CA PRO A 66 10.17 -4.12 1.08
C PRO A 66 10.16 -5.59 1.56
N THR A 67 11.03 -5.99 2.44
CA THR A 67 11.37 -7.40 2.73
C THR A 67 10.46 -8.09 3.75
N GLY A 68 9.81 -7.35 4.63
CA GLY A 68 8.88 -7.86 5.64
C GLY A 68 9.47 -8.65 6.80
N TYR A 69 10.75 -8.99 6.79
CA TYR A 69 11.38 -9.87 7.78
C TYR A 69 12.02 -9.17 8.98
N SER A 70 11.85 -7.87 9.13
CA SER A 70 12.25 -7.19 10.38
C SER A 70 11.39 -7.68 11.55
N THR A 71 11.89 -7.49 12.77
CA THR A 71 11.16 -7.94 13.96
C THR A 71 9.87 -7.14 14.15
N THR A 72 8.86 -7.74 14.79
CA THR A 72 7.61 -7.06 15.14
C THR A 72 7.86 -5.75 15.89
N LYS A 73 8.80 -5.73 16.86
CA LYS A 73 9.13 -4.50 17.60
C LYS A 73 9.65 -3.39 16.70
N SER A 74 10.46 -3.72 15.68
CA SER A 74 10.94 -2.74 14.70
C SER A 74 9.79 -2.16 13.89
N LYS A 75 8.89 -3.00 13.37
CA LYS A 75 7.72 -2.53 12.62
C LYS A 75 6.76 -1.68 13.46
N VAL A 76 6.53 -2.06 14.72
CA VAL A 76 5.74 -1.28 15.67
C VAL A 76 6.36 0.10 15.90
N PHE A 77 7.67 0.16 16.09
CA PHE A 77 8.39 1.43 16.23
C PHE A 77 8.28 2.28 14.95
N GLU A 78 8.53 1.70 13.78
CA GLU A 78 8.40 2.39 12.49
C GLU A 78 6.98 2.94 12.28
N ALA A 79 5.93 2.19 12.64
CA ALA A 79 4.55 2.64 12.53
C ALA A 79 4.26 3.82 13.46
N ALA A 80 4.68 3.75 14.72
CA ALA A 80 4.50 4.81 15.70
C ALA A 80 5.25 6.09 15.27
N ASP A 81 6.49 5.98 14.84
CA ASP A 81 7.31 7.08 14.33
C ASP A 81 6.68 7.72 13.08
N ALA A 82 6.22 6.90 12.13
CA ALA A 82 5.57 7.40 10.92
C ALA A 82 4.32 8.23 11.25
N VAL A 83 3.47 7.75 12.16
CA VAL A 83 2.25 8.45 12.58
C VAL A 83 2.60 9.73 13.35
N GLU A 84 3.59 9.72 14.22
CA GLU A 84 4.06 10.91 14.95
C GLU A 84 4.62 11.97 14.00
N ASN A 85 5.28 11.55 12.92
CA ASN A 85 5.76 12.43 11.85
C ASN A 85 4.64 12.94 10.92
N GLY A 86 3.40 12.46 11.05
CA GLY A 86 2.22 12.95 10.33
C GLY A 86 1.74 12.06 9.18
N ALA A 87 2.13 10.78 9.15
CA ALA A 87 1.53 9.84 8.22
C ALA A 87 0.04 9.63 8.54
N ASP A 88 -0.80 9.68 7.52
CA ASP A 88 -2.23 9.40 7.60
C ASP A 88 -2.52 7.92 7.32
N GLU A 89 -1.62 7.25 6.61
CA GLU A 89 -1.72 5.85 6.20
C GLU A 89 -0.35 5.16 6.27
N VAL A 90 -0.34 3.89 6.66
CA VAL A 90 0.87 3.06 6.77
C VAL A 90 0.66 1.74 6.02
N ASP A 91 1.56 1.40 5.11
CA ASP A 91 1.58 0.13 4.39
C ASP A 91 2.68 -0.76 4.99
N MET A 92 2.31 -1.84 5.71
CA MET A 92 3.26 -2.80 6.27
C MET A 92 3.45 -4.01 5.35
N VAL A 93 4.64 -4.60 5.36
CA VAL A 93 4.88 -5.90 4.72
C VAL A 93 4.89 -7.00 5.79
N ILE A 94 4.15 -8.10 5.57
CA ILE A 94 4.20 -9.28 6.44
C ILE A 94 5.56 -9.96 6.38
N ASN A 95 5.87 -10.79 7.38
CA ASN A 95 6.97 -11.75 7.24
C ASN A 95 6.51 -12.94 6.38
N VAL A 96 6.88 -12.92 5.09
CA VAL A 96 6.50 -13.96 4.13
C VAL A 96 7.09 -15.32 4.54
N GLY A 97 8.28 -15.34 5.15
CA GLY A 97 8.87 -16.57 5.69
C GLY A 97 7.98 -17.24 6.73
N TRP A 98 7.35 -16.46 7.62
CA TRP A 98 6.39 -17.00 8.59
C TRP A 98 5.15 -17.58 7.92
N ALA A 99 4.67 -16.97 6.84
CA ALA A 99 3.56 -17.55 6.07
C ALA A 99 3.94 -18.91 5.46
N LYS A 100 5.19 -19.03 4.94
CA LYS A 100 5.72 -20.31 4.43
C LYS A 100 5.87 -21.39 5.51
N ASP A 101 6.18 -20.97 6.72
CA ASP A 101 6.28 -21.88 7.89
C ASP A 101 4.91 -22.18 8.54
N GLY A 102 3.80 -21.65 8.01
CA GLY A 102 2.46 -21.80 8.58
C GLY A 102 2.23 -21.04 9.89
N ARG A 103 3.06 -20.04 10.20
CA ARG A 103 3.03 -19.24 11.44
C ARG A 103 2.04 -18.07 11.33
N PHE A 104 0.81 -18.35 10.97
CA PHE A 104 -0.23 -17.35 10.73
C PHE A 104 -0.66 -16.59 11.99
N ASP A 105 -0.61 -17.24 13.15
CA ASP A 105 -0.90 -16.59 14.44
C ASP A 105 0.15 -15.55 14.80
N ASP A 106 1.43 -15.78 14.48
CA ASP A 106 2.49 -14.80 14.66
C ASP A 106 2.26 -13.58 13.76
N ILE A 107 1.86 -13.80 12.50
CA ILE A 107 1.52 -12.72 11.56
C ILE A 107 0.30 -11.93 12.07
N LEU A 108 -0.75 -12.60 12.55
CA LEU A 108 -1.92 -11.98 13.13
C LEU A 108 -1.55 -11.07 14.31
N ASN A 109 -0.72 -11.58 15.22
CA ASN A 109 -0.26 -10.83 16.38
C ASN A 109 0.62 -9.63 16.00
N GLU A 110 1.47 -9.79 14.97
CA GLU A 110 2.28 -8.68 14.45
C GLU A 110 1.38 -7.57 13.88
N ILE A 111 0.41 -7.91 13.03
CA ILE A 111 -0.48 -6.92 12.42
C ILE A 111 -1.29 -6.18 13.50
N LYS A 112 -1.81 -6.90 14.51
CA LYS A 112 -2.54 -6.27 15.64
C LYS A 112 -1.70 -5.25 16.38
N GLN A 113 -0.44 -5.57 16.71
CA GLN A 113 0.46 -4.66 17.40
C GLN A 113 0.80 -3.44 16.53
N VAL A 114 1.03 -3.62 15.23
CA VAL A 114 1.27 -2.53 14.29
C VAL A 114 0.00 -1.67 14.13
N LYS A 115 -1.19 -2.27 14.06
CA LYS A 115 -2.46 -1.53 13.98
C LYS A 115 -2.68 -0.64 15.21
N GLU A 116 -2.39 -1.17 16.40
CA GLU A 116 -2.43 -0.37 17.64
C GLU A 116 -1.47 0.82 17.59
N ALA A 117 -0.25 0.60 17.11
CA ALA A 117 0.77 1.66 16.93
C ALA A 117 0.35 2.74 15.93
N CYS A 118 -0.52 2.41 14.98
CA CYS A 118 -1.07 3.37 14.01
C CYS A 118 -2.08 4.37 14.65
N LYS A 119 -2.50 4.20 15.90
CA LYS A 119 -3.34 5.16 16.66
C LYS A 119 -4.58 5.63 15.87
N GLY A 120 -5.29 4.70 15.23
CA GLY A 120 -6.49 5.00 14.45
C GLY A 120 -6.25 5.44 13.01
N LYS A 121 -4.99 5.56 12.57
CA LYS A 121 -4.65 5.79 11.16
C LYS A 121 -4.85 4.51 10.34
N ILE A 122 -4.93 4.65 9.02
CA ILE A 122 -5.14 3.54 8.09
C ILE A 122 -3.90 2.65 8.07
N LEU A 123 -4.11 1.34 8.27
CA LEU A 123 -3.10 0.30 8.08
C LEU A 123 -3.45 -0.58 6.87
N LYS A 124 -2.52 -0.70 5.92
CA LYS A 124 -2.63 -1.61 4.78
C LYS A 124 -1.59 -2.71 4.89
N VAL A 125 -2.00 -3.96 4.72
CA VAL A 125 -1.14 -5.14 4.90
C VAL A 125 -0.75 -5.72 3.56
N ILE A 126 0.53 -5.60 3.19
CA ILE A 126 1.11 -6.19 1.99
C ILE A 126 1.45 -7.64 2.28
N ILE A 127 0.82 -8.56 1.53
CA ILE A 127 1.08 -9.99 1.68
C ILE A 127 2.07 -10.55 0.65
N GLU A 128 2.45 -9.78 -0.37
CA GLU A 128 3.38 -10.17 -1.45
C GLU A 128 2.90 -11.42 -2.21
N THR A 129 1.77 -11.32 -2.86
CA THR A 129 1.02 -12.44 -3.47
C THR A 129 1.83 -13.31 -4.40
N CYS A 130 2.81 -12.74 -5.14
CA CYS A 130 3.64 -13.46 -6.08
C CYS A 130 4.59 -14.51 -5.45
N LEU A 131 4.72 -14.51 -4.11
CA LEU A 131 5.53 -15.46 -3.36
C LEU A 131 4.69 -16.55 -2.68
N LEU A 132 3.36 -16.47 -2.75
CA LEU A 132 2.44 -17.28 -1.97
C LEU A 132 1.65 -18.28 -2.82
N THR A 133 1.29 -19.42 -2.22
CA THR A 133 0.30 -20.35 -2.78
C THR A 133 -1.12 -19.81 -2.60
N GLN A 134 -2.09 -20.43 -3.28
CA GLN A 134 -3.50 -20.02 -3.16
C GLN A 134 -4.03 -20.24 -1.73
N GLU A 135 -3.61 -21.33 -1.08
CA GLU A 135 -3.99 -21.65 0.30
C GLU A 135 -3.42 -20.64 1.30
N GLU A 136 -2.14 -20.27 1.14
CA GLU A 136 -1.51 -19.24 1.97
C GLU A 136 -2.19 -17.87 1.80
N LYS A 137 -2.59 -17.50 0.58
CA LYS A 137 -3.33 -16.25 0.32
C LYS A 137 -4.70 -16.26 1.00
N LYS A 138 -5.45 -17.37 0.93
CA LYS A 138 -6.76 -17.50 1.61
C LYS A 138 -6.61 -17.37 3.12
N GLU A 139 -5.62 -18.04 3.70
CA GLU A 139 -5.36 -17.94 5.13
C GLU A 139 -4.97 -16.54 5.55
N LEU A 140 -4.16 -15.83 4.75
CA LEU A 140 -3.81 -14.44 5.00
C LEU A 140 -5.00 -13.49 4.84
N CYS A 141 -5.98 -13.77 3.99
CA CYS A 141 -7.25 -13.02 3.96
C CYS A 141 -7.96 -13.11 5.31
N ARG A 142 -8.03 -14.32 5.93
CA ARG A 142 -8.58 -14.51 7.28
C ARG A 142 -7.77 -13.73 8.32
N VAL A 143 -6.45 -13.87 8.30
CA VAL A 143 -5.52 -13.19 9.23
C VAL A 143 -5.70 -11.68 9.18
N VAL A 144 -5.69 -11.08 7.98
CA VAL A 144 -5.86 -9.63 7.83
C VAL A 144 -7.24 -9.19 8.31
N THR A 145 -8.29 -9.97 8.03
CA THR A 145 -9.65 -9.69 8.49
C THR A 145 -9.76 -9.67 10.02
N GLU A 146 -9.14 -10.65 10.70
CA GLU A 146 -9.17 -10.76 12.17
C GLU A 146 -8.23 -9.79 12.87
N SER A 147 -7.30 -9.17 12.13
CA SER A 147 -6.28 -8.29 12.71
C SER A 147 -6.78 -6.88 13.03
N GLY A 148 -7.88 -6.45 12.42
CA GLY A 148 -8.37 -5.07 12.50
C GLY A 148 -7.66 -4.11 11.53
N ALA A 149 -6.84 -4.60 10.62
CA ALA A 149 -6.28 -3.78 9.54
C ALA A 149 -7.38 -3.30 8.57
N ASP A 150 -7.15 -2.16 7.91
CA ASP A 150 -8.16 -1.54 7.05
C ASP A 150 -8.09 -2.07 5.61
N PHE A 151 -6.92 -2.51 5.15
CA PHE A 151 -6.71 -3.02 3.80
C PHE A 151 -5.82 -4.26 3.78
N ILE A 152 -6.14 -5.17 2.83
CA ILE A 152 -5.18 -6.13 2.30
C ILE A 152 -4.60 -5.58 0.99
N LYS A 153 -3.29 -5.70 0.80
CA LYS A 153 -2.56 -5.20 -0.39
C LYS A 153 -1.77 -6.33 -1.03
N THR A 154 -1.79 -6.38 -2.37
CA THR A 154 -1.16 -7.48 -3.10
C THR A 154 0.36 -7.50 -2.98
N SER A 155 1.05 -6.39 -3.23
CA SER A 155 2.47 -6.41 -3.57
C SER A 155 3.21 -5.16 -3.11
N THR A 156 4.52 -5.31 -2.91
CA THR A 156 5.45 -4.19 -2.65
C THR A 156 5.77 -3.41 -3.92
N GLY A 157 5.80 -4.08 -5.08
CA GLY A 157 6.37 -3.56 -6.33
C GLY A 157 7.88 -3.80 -6.46
N PHE A 158 8.53 -4.40 -5.46
CA PHE A 158 9.99 -4.67 -5.42
C PHE A 158 10.31 -6.18 -5.46
N SER A 159 9.34 -7.02 -5.80
CA SER A 159 9.49 -8.46 -5.97
C SER A 159 9.32 -8.87 -7.43
N LYS A 160 9.22 -10.17 -7.69
CA LYS A 160 9.13 -10.74 -9.04
C LYS A 160 7.77 -10.60 -9.74
N GLY A 161 6.73 -10.08 -9.04
CA GLY A 161 5.39 -9.91 -9.58
C GLY A 161 4.63 -8.78 -8.89
N GLY A 162 3.54 -8.33 -9.51
CA GLY A 162 2.61 -7.33 -9.00
C GLY A 162 1.21 -7.89 -8.83
N ALA A 163 0.20 -7.02 -8.80
CA ALA A 163 -1.20 -7.40 -8.72
C ALA A 163 -1.64 -8.24 -9.94
N THR A 164 -2.50 -9.22 -9.70
CA THR A 164 -3.21 -9.97 -10.73
C THR A 164 -4.71 -9.93 -10.49
N ARG A 165 -5.52 -10.08 -11.57
CA ARG A 165 -6.98 -10.15 -11.45
C ARG A 165 -7.42 -11.33 -10.59
N GLU A 166 -6.69 -12.45 -10.69
CA GLU A 166 -6.92 -13.67 -9.93
C GLU A 166 -6.70 -13.44 -8.42
N ASP A 167 -5.66 -12.69 -8.04
CA ASP A 167 -5.40 -12.35 -6.64
C ASP A 167 -6.49 -11.45 -6.07
N ILE A 168 -6.95 -10.45 -6.82
CA ILE A 168 -8.03 -9.57 -6.39
C ILE A 168 -9.36 -10.32 -6.27
N ALA A 169 -9.68 -11.21 -7.23
CA ALA A 169 -10.86 -12.07 -7.12
C ALA A 169 -10.79 -13.01 -5.91
N LEU A 170 -9.60 -13.55 -5.59
CA LEU A 170 -9.39 -14.35 -4.39
C LEU A 170 -9.62 -13.50 -3.13
N PHE A 171 -9.09 -12.28 -3.06
CA PHE A 171 -9.32 -11.38 -1.93
C PHE A 171 -10.81 -11.11 -1.74
N ALA A 172 -11.50 -10.68 -2.81
CA ALA A 172 -12.93 -10.37 -2.77
C ALA A 172 -13.80 -11.52 -2.25
N ALA A 173 -13.37 -12.78 -2.51
CA ALA A 173 -14.10 -13.97 -2.07
C ALA A 173 -13.77 -14.40 -0.64
N ASN A 174 -12.70 -13.90 0.00
CA ASN A 174 -12.18 -14.45 1.26
C ASN A 174 -11.94 -13.43 2.38
N ILE A 175 -11.98 -12.12 2.11
CA ILE A 175 -11.86 -11.07 3.15
C ILE A 175 -13.22 -10.80 3.80
N GLY A 176 -13.18 -10.30 5.04
CA GLY A 176 -14.38 -9.81 5.73
C GLY A 176 -14.80 -8.41 5.26
N GLU A 177 -16.05 -8.05 5.53
CA GLU A 177 -16.66 -6.78 5.11
C GLU A 177 -15.95 -5.52 5.65
N ASN A 178 -15.18 -5.66 6.71
CA ASN A 178 -14.41 -4.58 7.34
C ASN A 178 -13.05 -4.31 6.67
N VAL A 179 -12.64 -5.15 5.71
CA VAL A 179 -11.33 -5.03 5.02
C VAL A 179 -11.55 -4.65 3.57
N LYS A 180 -10.77 -3.67 3.12
CA LYS A 180 -10.75 -3.19 1.74
C LYS A 180 -9.57 -3.78 0.98
N MET A 181 -9.60 -3.69 -0.36
CA MET A 181 -8.55 -4.23 -1.22
C MET A 181 -7.73 -3.13 -1.87
N LYS A 182 -6.40 -3.32 -1.89
CA LYS A 182 -5.46 -2.48 -2.64
C LYS A 182 -4.68 -3.33 -3.64
N ALA A 183 -4.83 -3.04 -4.93
CA ALA A 183 -3.96 -3.58 -5.97
C ALA A 183 -2.69 -2.71 -6.08
N ALA A 184 -1.51 -3.32 -6.17
CA ALA A 184 -0.24 -2.61 -6.33
C ALA A 184 0.77 -3.41 -7.14
N GLY A 185 1.62 -2.68 -7.88
CA GLY A 185 2.62 -3.27 -8.78
C GLY A 185 2.03 -3.68 -10.13
N GLY A 186 2.66 -3.25 -11.21
CA GLY A 186 2.30 -3.63 -12.57
C GLY A 186 1.09 -2.88 -13.18
N ILE A 187 0.49 -1.91 -12.49
CA ILE A 187 -0.64 -1.12 -13.00
C ILE A 187 -0.08 0.00 -13.88
N ARG A 188 -0.19 -0.15 -15.21
CA ARG A 188 0.49 0.71 -16.18
C ARG A 188 -0.43 1.42 -17.18
N SER A 189 -1.72 1.12 -17.16
CA SER A 189 -2.73 1.71 -18.03
C SER A 189 -3.99 2.08 -17.25
N PHE A 190 -4.82 2.96 -17.82
CA PHE A 190 -6.14 3.24 -17.25
C PHE A 190 -7.07 2.02 -17.33
N GLU A 191 -6.87 1.15 -18.33
CA GLU A 191 -7.61 -0.10 -18.46
C GLU A 191 -7.29 -1.05 -17.29
N ASP A 192 -6.00 -1.27 -16.96
CA ASP A 192 -5.62 -2.06 -15.79
C ASP A 192 -6.24 -1.48 -14.50
N ALA A 193 -6.16 -0.16 -14.33
CA ALA A 193 -6.70 0.53 -13.16
C ALA A 193 -8.22 0.34 -13.03
N GLU A 194 -8.96 0.53 -14.13
CA GLU A 194 -10.41 0.35 -14.19
C GLU A 194 -10.81 -1.09 -13.90
N ASP A 195 -10.08 -2.07 -14.43
CA ASP A 195 -10.31 -3.49 -14.16
C ASP A 195 -10.21 -3.82 -12.66
N TYR A 196 -9.15 -3.36 -11.98
CA TYR A 196 -9.01 -3.60 -10.54
C TYR A 196 -10.10 -2.90 -9.71
N LEU A 197 -10.49 -1.68 -10.09
CA LEU A 197 -11.59 -0.98 -9.42
C LEU A 197 -12.94 -1.70 -9.64
N ASN A 198 -13.20 -2.20 -10.84
CA ASN A 198 -14.40 -2.98 -11.15
C ASN A 198 -14.43 -4.34 -10.40
N LEU A 199 -13.27 -4.90 -10.07
CA LEU A 199 -13.14 -6.10 -9.23
C LEU A 199 -13.30 -5.79 -7.73
N GLY A 200 -13.53 -4.54 -7.35
CA GLY A 200 -13.80 -4.14 -5.97
C GLY A 200 -12.61 -3.57 -5.21
N CYS A 201 -11.47 -3.28 -5.86
CA CYS A 201 -10.41 -2.54 -5.21
C CYS A 201 -10.89 -1.12 -4.88
N GLU A 202 -10.58 -0.66 -3.67
CA GLU A 202 -10.81 0.73 -3.25
C GLU A 202 -9.54 1.59 -3.32
N ARG A 203 -8.40 0.96 -3.58
CA ARG A 203 -7.12 1.65 -3.68
C ARG A 203 -6.21 1.01 -4.73
N LEU A 204 -5.42 1.84 -5.40
CA LEU A 204 -4.43 1.45 -6.40
C LEU A 204 -3.06 2.02 -6.02
N GLY A 205 -2.05 1.17 -5.86
CA GLY A 205 -0.66 1.59 -5.65
C GLY A 205 0.07 1.68 -7.00
N THR A 206 0.29 2.88 -7.50
CA THR A 206 0.90 3.09 -8.81
C THR A 206 1.62 4.43 -8.92
N SER A 207 2.68 4.47 -9.72
CA SER A 207 3.36 5.69 -10.15
C SER A 207 2.93 6.15 -11.55
N ALA A 208 2.06 5.37 -12.22
CA ALA A 208 1.81 5.53 -13.66
C ALA A 208 0.65 6.50 -13.98
N MET A 209 -0.42 6.49 -13.20
CA MET A 209 -1.67 7.16 -13.60
C MET A 209 -1.51 8.67 -13.82
N VAL A 210 -0.85 9.36 -12.91
CA VAL A 210 -0.58 10.80 -13.06
C VAL A 210 0.36 11.07 -14.24
N LYS A 211 1.38 10.21 -14.45
CA LYS A 211 2.27 10.34 -15.61
C LYS A 211 1.52 10.19 -16.92
N LEU A 212 0.56 9.28 -17.02
CA LEU A 212 -0.27 9.10 -18.22
C LEU A 212 -1.13 10.34 -18.50
N VAL A 213 -1.74 10.94 -17.48
CA VAL A 213 -2.48 12.21 -17.65
C VAL A 213 -1.58 13.33 -18.15
N LYS A 214 -0.34 13.38 -17.66
CA LYS A 214 0.68 14.38 -18.08
C LYS A 214 1.34 14.06 -19.42
N ASN A 215 0.93 12.99 -20.13
CA ASN A 215 1.58 12.47 -21.34
C ASN A 215 3.07 12.18 -21.16
N GLN A 216 3.47 11.74 -19.97
CA GLN A 216 4.83 11.35 -19.64
C GLN A 216 5.06 9.85 -19.85
N GLU A 217 6.30 9.46 -20.13
CA GLU A 217 6.65 8.06 -20.30
C GLU A 217 6.54 7.29 -18.98
N VAL A 218 5.80 6.18 -18.99
CA VAL A 218 5.68 5.27 -17.85
C VAL A 218 6.86 4.29 -17.89
N LYS A 219 7.91 4.60 -17.12
CA LYS A 219 8.99 3.65 -16.85
C LYS A 219 8.62 2.89 -15.58
N GLY A 220 8.54 1.53 -15.71
CA GLY A 220 8.07 0.71 -14.62
C GLY A 220 9.02 0.56 -13.44
N TYR A 221 8.51 0.22 -12.27
CA TYR A 221 9.00 -0.84 -11.43
C TYR A 221 7.93 -1.87 -11.27
#